data_c05d6499a1f094c64e58e41e465380f5
#
_entry.id   c05d6499a1f094c64e58e41e465380f5
#
_cell.length_a   1.000
_cell.length_b   1.000
_cell.length_c   1.000
_cell.angle_alpha   90.00
_cell.angle_beta   90.00
_cell.angle_gamma   90.00
#
_symmetry.space_group_name_H-M   'P 1'
#
loop_
_entity.id
_entity.type
_entity.pdbx_description
1 polymer ?
#
loop_
_entity_poly.entity_id
_entity_poly.type
_entity_poly.pdbx_seq_one_letter_code
_entity_poly.pdbx_strand_id
1 'polypeptide(L)'
;MAGHPGRDETIRRAKRHRQWQGMNTWITDYVKGCASCQQNKIITHKTRTPAYRIPTTDHTLPFQQVAMDLITGLPMCKGKDAILTIVDHGCSQAAIFLPCMTTITGAGIAQLYLDNIYRWFGLPTKVISDCDPQFTSHFGCALSQLLGIQQNLSSAFHPQTDGISE
;
A
#
# COMPACT_ATOMS: atom_id res chain seq x y z
N MET A 1 2.41 -19.43 35.04
CA MET A 1 2.76 -17.99 34.88
C MET A 1 1.46 -17.23 34.65
N ALA A 2 1.20 -16.19 35.46
CA ALA A 2 0.06 -15.31 35.19
C ALA A 2 0.39 -14.50 33.93
N GLY A 3 -0.41 -14.68 32.88
CA GLY A 3 -0.30 -13.85 31.69
C GLY A 3 -0.45 -12.37 32.04
N HIS A 4 -0.15 -11.47 31.12
CA HIS A 4 -0.29 -10.01 31.31
C HIS A 4 -1.75 -9.59 31.10
N PRO A 5 -2.66 -9.75 32.10
CA PRO A 5 -4.06 -9.33 31.98
C PRO A 5 -4.08 -7.81 31.88
N GLY A 6 -4.98 -7.23 31.14
CA GLY A 6 -5.08 -5.78 31.04
C GLY A 6 -5.37 -5.10 32.38
N ARG A 7 -5.38 -3.75 32.38
CA ARG A 7 -5.58 -2.92 33.56
C ARG A 7 -6.75 -3.39 34.42
N ASP A 8 -7.93 -3.55 33.83
CA ASP A 8 -9.16 -3.83 34.58
C ASP A 8 -9.15 -5.22 35.22
N GLU A 9 -8.61 -6.20 34.53
CA GLU A 9 -8.46 -7.55 35.09
C GLU A 9 -7.39 -7.60 36.20
N THR A 10 -6.31 -6.83 36.06
CA THR A 10 -5.32 -6.71 37.13
C THR A 10 -5.93 -6.08 38.37
N ILE A 11 -6.71 -5.00 38.22
CA ILE A 11 -7.44 -4.36 39.32
C ILE A 11 -8.42 -5.36 39.97
N ARG A 12 -9.18 -6.10 39.15
CA ARG A 12 -10.15 -7.09 39.64
C ARG A 12 -9.45 -8.20 40.45
N ARG A 13 -8.32 -8.69 40.01
CA ARG A 13 -7.55 -9.72 40.73
C ARG A 13 -6.96 -9.18 42.03
N ALA A 14 -6.36 -7.98 41.99
CA ALA A 14 -5.79 -7.36 43.17
C ALA A 14 -6.84 -7.08 44.27
N LYS A 15 -8.02 -6.61 43.89
CA LYS A 15 -9.14 -6.35 44.82
C LYS A 15 -9.63 -7.60 45.58
N ARG A 16 -9.40 -8.78 45.08
CA ARG A 16 -9.76 -10.03 45.77
C ARG A 16 -8.89 -10.29 47.00
N HIS A 17 -7.67 -9.77 47.03
CA HIS A 17 -6.70 -10.06 48.08
C HIS A 17 -6.38 -8.85 48.95
N ARG A 18 -6.31 -7.67 48.38
CA ARG A 18 -5.96 -6.43 49.10
C ARG A 18 -6.58 -5.21 48.44
N GLN A 19 -6.76 -4.17 49.25
CA GLN A 19 -7.22 -2.87 48.82
C GLN A 19 -6.48 -1.78 49.58
N TRP A 20 -6.02 -0.74 48.90
CA TRP A 20 -5.35 0.42 49.48
C TRP A 20 -5.72 1.69 48.71
N GLN A 21 -5.49 2.82 49.34
CA GLN A 21 -5.75 4.12 48.73
C GLN A 21 -4.84 4.34 47.49
N GLY A 22 -5.41 4.79 46.38
CA GLY A 22 -4.65 5.01 45.12
C GLY A 22 -4.34 3.75 44.34
N MET A 23 -4.85 2.57 44.70
CA MET A 23 -4.58 1.29 44.06
C MET A 23 -4.86 1.30 42.54
N ASN A 24 -5.96 1.88 42.12
CA ASN A 24 -6.34 1.89 40.69
C ASN A 24 -5.35 2.72 39.86
N THR A 25 -4.88 3.84 40.37
CA THR A 25 -3.90 4.70 39.72
C THR A 25 -2.57 3.98 39.64
N TRP A 26 -2.13 3.43 40.76
CA TRP A 26 -0.86 2.68 40.79
C TRP A 26 -0.83 1.49 39.83
N ILE A 27 -1.88 0.67 39.79
CA ILE A 27 -2.00 -0.46 38.86
C ILE A 27 -2.07 0.03 37.42
N THR A 28 -2.74 1.14 37.15
CA THR A 28 -2.81 1.73 35.81
C THR A 28 -1.41 2.11 35.29
N ASP A 29 -0.63 2.77 36.13
CA ASP A 29 0.71 3.20 35.78
C ASP A 29 1.67 2.00 35.63
N TYR A 30 1.55 1.01 36.50
CA TYR A 30 2.27 -0.25 36.37
C TYR A 30 2.01 -0.96 35.03
N VAL A 31 0.73 -1.08 34.64
CA VAL A 31 0.36 -1.72 33.36
C VAL A 31 0.78 -0.89 32.15
N LYS A 32 0.73 0.45 32.25
CA LYS A 32 1.25 1.35 31.20
C LYS A 32 2.77 1.24 31.02
N GLY A 33 3.52 1.07 32.12
CA GLY A 33 4.98 0.93 32.07
C GLY A 33 5.47 -0.47 31.69
N CYS A 34 4.61 -1.45 31.51
CA CYS A 34 4.99 -2.82 31.21
C CYS A 34 5.45 -2.96 29.74
N ALA A 35 6.76 -3.17 29.53
CA ALA A 35 7.36 -3.31 28.21
C ALA A 35 6.69 -4.42 27.34
N SER A 36 6.47 -5.59 27.94
CA SER A 36 5.80 -6.70 27.25
C SER A 36 4.39 -6.36 26.80
N CYS A 37 3.62 -5.61 27.63
CA CYS A 37 2.27 -5.17 27.25
C CYS A 37 2.31 -4.11 26.15
N GLN A 38 3.30 -3.23 26.16
CA GLN A 38 3.43 -2.18 25.14
C GLN A 38 3.81 -2.76 23.77
N GLN A 39 4.63 -3.78 23.73
CA GLN A 39 5.07 -4.43 22.49
C GLN A 39 4.01 -5.33 21.88
N ASN A 40 3.22 -6.04 22.73
CA ASN A 40 2.35 -7.13 22.25
C ASN A 40 0.85 -6.82 22.28
N LYS A 41 0.41 -5.73 22.91
CA LYS A 41 -1.00 -5.35 22.90
C LYS A 41 -1.37 -4.52 21.68
N ILE A 42 -2.49 -4.89 21.07
CA ILE A 42 -3.09 -4.09 20.01
C ILE A 42 -3.41 -2.70 20.54
N ILE A 43 -2.85 -1.68 19.94
CA ILE A 43 -3.10 -0.28 20.25
C ILE A 43 -4.54 0.04 19.81
N THR A 44 -5.47 0.11 20.76
CA THR A 44 -6.87 0.48 20.50
C THR A 44 -7.09 2.00 20.40
N HIS A 45 -6.05 2.81 20.64
CA HIS A 45 -6.14 4.26 20.49
C HIS A 45 -6.17 4.64 19.00
N LYS A 46 -7.05 5.56 18.65
CA LYS A 46 -7.19 6.13 17.32
C LYS A 46 -6.00 7.03 16.94
N THR A 47 -4.81 6.49 16.92
CA THR A 47 -3.67 7.11 16.21
C THR A 47 -3.58 6.54 14.79
N ARG A 48 -4.72 6.42 14.11
CA ARG A 48 -4.69 6.27 12.66
C ARG A 48 -4.45 7.66 12.10
N THR A 49 -3.29 7.86 11.50
CA THR A 49 -3.10 8.94 10.54
C THR A 49 -4.32 8.95 9.62
N PRO A 50 -5.04 10.06 9.47
CA PRO A 50 -6.17 10.09 8.57
C PRO A 50 -5.71 9.64 7.18
N ALA A 51 -6.26 8.55 6.69
CA ALA A 51 -6.03 8.13 5.32
C ALA A 51 -6.74 9.15 4.42
N TYR A 52 -5.99 10.04 3.80
CA TYR A 52 -6.51 10.92 2.78
C TYR A 52 -6.79 10.08 1.53
N ARG A 53 -8.01 10.12 1.06
CA ARG A 53 -8.33 9.55 -0.25
C ARG A 53 -7.54 10.32 -1.30
N ILE A 54 -6.87 9.60 -2.18
CA ILE A 54 -6.30 10.20 -3.39
C ILE A 54 -7.49 10.71 -4.20
N PRO A 55 -7.58 12.03 -4.47
CA PRO A 55 -8.72 12.55 -5.21
C PRO A 55 -8.77 11.92 -6.60
N THR A 56 -9.90 11.33 -6.93
CA THR A 56 -10.22 10.89 -8.29
C THR A 56 -10.83 12.09 -9.01
N THR A 57 -10.28 12.45 -10.14
CA THR A 57 -10.87 13.49 -11.00
C THR A 57 -12.15 12.95 -11.64
N ASP A 58 -13.24 13.72 -11.53
CA ASP A 58 -14.61 13.35 -11.90
C ASP A 58 -14.80 13.14 -13.40
N HIS A 59 -14.00 12.66 -14.20
CA HIS A 59 -14.20 12.34 -15.64
C HIS A 59 -13.04 11.51 -16.20
N THR A 60 -12.50 10.56 -15.42
CA THR A 60 -11.49 9.66 -15.93
C THR A 60 -12.13 8.52 -16.71
N LEU A 61 -11.60 8.25 -17.88
CA LEU A 61 -11.91 7.02 -18.61
C LEU A 61 -11.35 5.80 -17.85
N PRO A 62 -11.91 4.60 -18.06
CA PRO A 62 -11.41 3.39 -17.42
C PRO A 62 -9.92 3.18 -17.66
N PHE A 63 -9.20 2.74 -16.62
CA PHE A 63 -7.75 2.46 -16.63
C PHE A 63 -6.83 3.65 -16.99
N GLN A 64 -7.31 4.87 -16.91
CA GLN A 64 -6.43 6.05 -16.99
C GLN A 64 -5.64 6.31 -15.71
N GLN A 65 -6.20 6.00 -14.56
CA GLN A 65 -5.49 6.02 -13.28
C GLN A 65 -5.42 4.59 -12.73
N VAL A 66 -4.26 3.99 -12.78
CA VAL A 66 -4.07 2.59 -12.37
C VAL A 66 -3.22 2.49 -11.12
N ALA A 67 -3.63 1.62 -10.23
CA ALA A 67 -2.80 1.15 -9.12
C ALA A 67 -2.23 -0.22 -9.50
N MET A 68 -0.93 -0.41 -9.30
CA MET A 68 -0.23 -1.65 -9.57
C MET A 68 0.39 -2.19 -8.30
N ASP A 69 0.23 -3.49 -8.07
CA ASP A 69 0.81 -4.22 -6.95
C ASP A 69 1.26 -5.61 -7.40
N LEU A 70 2.34 -6.12 -6.79
CA LEU A 70 2.92 -7.42 -7.10
C LEU A 70 2.76 -8.37 -5.91
N ILE A 71 1.87 -9.34 -6.03
CA ILE A 71 1.67 -10.39 -5.04
C ILE A 71 2.71 -11.48 -5.27
N THR A 72 3.63 -11.65 -4.33
CA THR A 72 4.73 -12.61 -4.35
C THR A 72 4.54 -13.73 -3.33
N GLY A 73 5.42 -14.73 -3.35
CA GLY A 73 5.37 -15.84 -2.38
C GLY A 73 4.29 -16.87 -2.68
N LEU A 74 3.78 -16.91 -3.89
CA LEU A 74 2.82 -17.91 -4.32
C LEU A 74 3.51 -19.22 -4.72
N PRO A 75 2.84 -20.38 -4.59
CA PRO A 75 3.38 -21.64 -5.06
C PRO A 75 3.56 -21.61 -6.59
N MET A 76 4.64 -22.19 -7.08
CA MET A 76 4.94 -22.27 -8.50
C MET A 76 3.83 -22.98 -9.26
N CYS A 77 3.22 -22.31 -10.21
CA CYS A 77 2.18 -22.86 -11.08
C CYS A 77 2.46 -22.47 -12.54
N LYS A 78 2.61 -23.47 -13.42
CA LYS A 78 2.89 -23.28 -14.85
C LYS A 78 4.04 -22.30 -15.14
N GLY A 79 5.10 -22.33 -14.32
CA GLY A 79 6.25 -21.45 -14.46
C GLY A 79 6.02 -20.01 -13.98
N LYS A 80 4.99 -19.77 -13.17
CA LYS A 80 4.69 -18.49 -12.55
C LYS A 80 4.59 -18.66 -11.03
N ASP A 81 5.10 -17.68 -10.27
CA ASP A 81 5.14 -17.67 -8.80
C ASP A 81 4.66 -16.34 -8.21
N ALA A 82 4.17 -15.44 -9.07
CA ALA A 82 3.66 -14.14 -8.67
C ALA A 82 2.47 -13.71 -9.54
N ILE A 83 1.71 -12.74 -9.05
CA ILE A 83 0.59 -12.13 -9.76
C ILE A 83 0.77 -10.60 -9.74
N LEU A 84 0.83 -10.01 -10.92
CA LEU A 84 0.71 -8.56 -11.09
C LEU A 84 -0.76 -8.20 -11.05
N THR A 85 -1.14 -7.39 -10.08
CA THR A 85 -2.50 -6.84 -9.92
C THR A 85 -2.53 -5.42 -10.46
N ILE A 86 -3.45 -5.13 -11.36
CA ILE A 86 -3.65 -3.79 -11.92
C ILE A 86 -5.09 -3.40 -11.67
N VAL A 87 -5.31 -2.34 -10.89
CA VAL A 87 -6.62 -1.86 -10.47
C VAL A 87 -6.88 -0.50 -11.09
N ASP A 88 -8.05 -0.33 -11.70
CA ASP A 88 -8.53 0.99 -12.10
C ASP A 88 -8.91 1.80 -10.86
N HIS A 89 -8.09 2.77 -10.52
CA HIS A 89 -8.29 3.61 -9.34
C HIS A 89 -9.25 4.78 -9.62
N GLY A 90 -9.37 5.20 -10.86
CA GLY A 90 -10.07 6.45 -11.22
C GLY A 90 -11.55 6.30 -11.51
N CYS A 91 -11.98 5.17 -12.06
CA CYS A 91 -13.32 5.03 -12.61
C CYS A 91 -14.08 3.81 -12.09
N SER A 92 -13.70 2.61 -12.55
CA SER A 92 -14.51 1.40 -12.37
C SER A 92 -14.17 0.58 -11.14
N GLN A 93 -12.99 0.77 -10.54
CA GLN A 93 -12.40 -0.10 -9.51
C GLN A 93 -12.22 -1.55 -9.97
N ALA A 94 -12.28 -1.81 -11.27
CA ALA A 94 -12.04 -3.12 -11.84
C ALA A 94 -10.58 -3.53 -11.64
N ALA A 95 -10.35 -4.80 -11.38
CA ALA A 95 -9.03 -5.38 -11.20
C ALA A 95 -8.71 -6.40 -12.29
N ILE A 96 -7.49 -6.36 -12.80
CA ILE A 96 -6.94 -7.34 -13.74
C ILE A 96 -5.77 -8.02 -13.05
N PHE A 97 -5.76 -9.36 -13.11
CA PHE A 97 -4.73 -10.19 -12.50
C PHE A 97 -3.92 -10.88 -13.59
N LEU A 98 -2.63 -10.62 -13.63
CA LEU A 98 -1.72 -11.14 -14.64
C LEU A 98 -0.65 -12.03 -13.99
N PRO A 99 -0.62 -13.35 -14.29
CA PRO A 99 0.39 -14.23 -13.73
C PRO A 99 1.76 -13.90 -14.30
N CYS A 100 2.76 -13.76 -13.42
CA CYS A 100 4.13 -13.42 -13.76
C CYS A 100 5.13 -14.19 -12.89
N MET A 101 6.39 -13.86 -13.00
CA MET A 101 7.46 -14.35 -12.12
C MET A 101 7.83 -13.25 -11.12
N THR A 102 8.21 -13.60 -9.92
CA THR A 102 8.71 -12.66 -8.91
C THR A 102 9.91 -11.83 -9.42
N THR A 103 10.69 -12.40 -10.36
CA THR A 103 11.85 -11.73 -10.97
C THR A 103 11.48 -10.81 -12.14
N ILE A 104 10.20 -10.49 -12.35
CA ILE A 104 9.76 -9.65 -13.45
C ILE A 104 10.39 -8.25 -13.35
N THR A 105 10.87 -7.75 -14.48
CA THR A 105 11.45 -6.40 -14.60
C THR A 105 10.40 -5.38 -14.99
N GLY A 106 10.69 -4.07 -14.83
CA GLY A 106 9.83 -3.00 -15.32
C GLY A 106 9.48 -3.13 -16.80
N ALA A 107 10.41 -3.58 -17.63
CA ALA A 107 10.17 -3.87 -19.06
C ALA A 107 9.20 -5.04 -19.25
N GLY A 108 9.31 -6.09 -18.45
CA GLY A 108 8.37 -7.22 -18.46
C GLY A 108 6.96 -6.80 -18.08
N ILE A 109 6.82 -5.91 -17.09
CA ILE A 109 5.52 -5.36 -16.70
C ILE A 109 4.94 -4.46 -17.81
N ALA A 110 5.78 -3.64 -18.45
CA ALA A 110 5.33 -2.82 -19.57
C ALA A 110 4.80 -3.70 -20.72
N GLN A 111 5.47 -4.81 -21.02
CA GLN A 111 5.00 -5.77 -22.02
C GLN A 111 3.66 -6.41 -21.60
N LEU A 112 3.54 -6.86 -20.36
CA LEU A 112 2.26 -7.39 -19.85
C LEU A 112 1.13 -6.38 -19.92
N TYR A 113 1.41 -5.10 -19.63
CA TYR A 113 0.46 -4.02 -19.76
C TYR A 113 0.00 -3.82 -21.20
N LEU A 114 0.94 -3.77 -22.13
CA LEU A 114 0.65 -3.61 -23.56
C LEU A 114 -0.23 -4.75 -24.10
N ASP A 115 0.10 -5.98 -23.75
CA ASP A 115 -0.58 -7.15 -24.28
C ASP A 115 -2.00 -7.30 -23.75
N ASN A 116 -2.26 -6.90 -22.50
CA ASN A 116 -3.52 -7.21 -21.81
C ASN A 116 -4.42 -6.00 -21.56
N ILE A 117 -3.88 -4.78 -21.48
CA ILE A 117 -4.64 -3.60 -21.06
C ILE A 117 -4.63 -2.51 -22.14
N TYR A 118 -3.46 -2.21 -22.70
CA TYR A 118 -3.31 -1.12 -23.67
C TYR A 118 -4.25 -1.22 -24.86
N ARG A 119 -4.50 -2.43 -25.36
CA ARG A 119 -5.40 -2.67 -26.52
C ARG A 119 -6.83 -2.19 -26.29
N TRP A 120 -7.28 -2.17 -25.03
CA TRP A 120 -8.65 -1.88 -24.66
C TRP A 120 -8.82 -0.47 -24.07
N PHE A 121 -7.82 -0.02 -23.31
CA PHE A 121 -7.95 1.18 -22.50
C PHE A 121 -6.90 2.26 -22.80
N GLY A 122 -5.90 1.96 -23.62
CA GLY A 122 -4.84 2.90 -23.96
C GLY A 122 -3.80 3.08 -22.86
N LEU A 123 -3.10 4.22 -22.87
CA LEU A 123 -2.07 4.57 -21.90
C LEU A 123 -2.66 5.11 -20.62
N PRO A 124 -2.10 4.73 -19.46
CA PRO A 124 -2.48 5.35 -18.19
C PRO A 124 -1.89 6.77 -18.13
N THR A 125 -2.65 7.71 -17.64
CA THR A 125 -2.19 9.08 -17.33
C THR A 125 -1.50 9.14 -15.98
N LYS A 126 -1.86 8.21 -15.07
CA LYS A 126 -1.29 8.13 -13.73
C LYS A 126 -1.13 6.68 -13.31
N VAL A 127 0.05 6.38 -12.79
CA VAL A 127 0.36 5.08 -12.19
C VAL A 127 0.66 5.29 -10.71
N ILE A 128 0.01 4.51 -9.86
CA ILE A 128 0.20 4.45 -8.42
C ILE A 128 0.77 3.07 -8.12
N SER A 129 1.92 2.99 -7.49
CA SER A 129 2.53 1.73 -7.09
C SER A 129 3.14 1.88 -5.71
N ASP A 130 3.00 0.85 -4.90
CA ASP A 130 3.69 0.73 -3.61
C ASP A 130 5.13 0.20 -3.80
N CYS A 131 5.47 -0.18 -5.03
CA CYS A 131 6.81 -0.57 -5.42
C CYS A 131 7.76 0.63 -5.43
N ASP A 132 9.06 0.34 -5.29
CA ASP A 132 10.14 1.31 -5.35
C ASP A 132 9.91 2.35 -6.47
N PRO A 133 10.12 3.67 -6.22
CA PRO A 133 10.06 4.72 -7.25
C PRO A 133 10.88 4.43 -8.49
N GLN A 134 12.00 3.70 -8.35
CA GLN A 134 12.80 3.22 -9.47
C GLN A 134 12.02 2.25 -10.38
N PHE A 135 11.20 1.39 -9.78
CA PHE A 135 10.38 0.45 -10.55
C PHE A 135 9.33 1.17 -11.40
N THR A 136 8.67 2.18 -10.84
CA THR A 136 7.67 2.98 -11.57
C THR A 136 8.32 3.77 -12.71
N SER A 137 9.52 4.31 -12.50
CA SER A 137 10.26 5.01 -13.55
C SER A 137 10.73 4.07 -14.65
N HIS A 138 11.23 2.89 -14.31
CA HIS A 138 11.63 1.87 -15.29
C HIS A 138 10.45 1.36 -16.11
N PHE A 139 9.29 1.18 -15.50
CA PHE A 139 8.06 0.83 -16.21
C PHE A 139 7.67 1.92 -17.21
N GLY A 140 7.64 3.18 -16.79
CA GLY A 140 7.29 4.32 -17.65
C GLY A 140 8.25 4.46 -18.84
N CYS A 141 9.57 4.36 -18.61
CA CYS A 141 10.57 4.41 -19.65
C CYS A 141 10.42 3.25 -20.65
N ALA A 142 10.25 2.03 -20.15
CA ALA A 142 10.08 0.85 -20.98
C ALA A 142 8.79 0.92 -21.81
N LEU A 143 7.69 1.36 -21.22
CA LEU A 143 6.41 1.53 -21.92
C LEU A 143 6.53 2.54 -23.06
N SER A 144 7.19 3.68 -22.84
CA SER A 144 7.41 4.69 -23.88
C SER A 144 8.30 4.19 -25.00
N GLN A 145 9.36 3.43 -24.67
CA GLN A 145 10.23 2.81 -25.68
C GLN A 145 9.48 1.80 -26.54
N LEU A 146 8.68 0.93 -25.94
CA LEU A 146 7.88 -0.07 -26.65
C LEU A 146 6.84 0.56 -27.58
N LEU A 147 6.33 1.73 -27.22
CA LEU A 147 5.38 2.48 -28.04
C LEU A 147 6.03 3.41 -29.07
N GLY A 148 7.36 3.51 -29.07
CA GLY A 148 8.09 4.41 -29.97
C GLY A 148 7.87 5.90 -29.67
N ILE A 149 7.43 6.24 -28.45
CA ILE A 149 7.21 7.61 -28.02
C ILE A 149 8.55 8.17 -27.54
N GLN A 150 9.06 9.21 -28.19
CA GLN A 150 10.20 9.97 -27.66
C GLN A 150 9.74 10.70 -26.38
N GLN A 151 10.22 10.23 -25.23
CA GLN A 151 10.11 11.03 -24.01
C GLN A 151 11.03 12.25 -24.14
N ASN A 152 10.44 13.40 -24.35
CA ASN A 152 11.08 14.62 -23.88
C ASN A 152 11.03 14.51 -22.35
N LEU A 153 12.19 14.31 -21.74
CA LEU A 153 12.39 14.20 -20.28
C LEU A 153 12.11 15.55 -19.57
N SER A 154 10.94 16.10 -19.74
CA SER A 154 10.36 17.01 -18.77
C SER A 154 9.56 16.09 -17.83
N SER A 155 9.93 16.10 -16.58
CA SER A 155 9.48 15.25 -15.49
C SER A 155 7.95 15.19 -15.36
N ALA A 156 7.26 14.45 -16.22
CA ALA A 156 5.81 14.25 -16.19
C ALA A 156 5.31 13.47 -14.96
N PHE A 157 6.22 13.08 -14.05
CA PHE A 157 5.88 12.42 -12.79
C PHE A 157 6.07 13.30 -11.54
N HIS A 158 6.43 14.58 -11.69
CA HIS A 158 6.43 15.55 -10.61
C HIS A 158 5.59 16.77 -10.98
N PRO A 159 4.36 16.90 -10.47
CA PRO A 159 3.48 18.04 -10.77
C PRO A 159 3.90 19.35 -10.04
N GLN A 160 5.14 19.50 -9.61
CA GLN A 160 5.62 20.70 -8.89
C GLN A 160 6.59 21.58 -9.69
N THR A 161 6.85 21.30 -10.96
CA THR A 161 7.86 22.06 -11.71
C THR A 161 7.29 23.00 -12.79
N ASP A 162 5.98 22.96 -13.06
CA ASP A 162 5.35 23.82 -14.08
C ASP A 162 4.62 25.02 -13.49
N GLY A 163 5.18 25.64 -12.46
CA GLY A 163 4.68 26.89 -11.86
C GLY A 163 5.40 28.15 -12.27
N ILE A 164 6.22 28.15 -13.35
CA ILE A 164 6.88 29.37 -13.82
C ILE A 164 6.91 29.37 -15.35
N SER A 165 5.83 29.76 -15.98
CA SER A 165 5.86 30.46 -17.28
C SER A 165 4.50 31.11 -17.54
N GLU A 166 4.25 32.21 -16.87
CA GLU A 166 3.56 33.38 -17.35
C GLU A 166 4.27 34.60 -16.79
#